data_e97e6b46753da4fbaf17f96060a4e240
#
_entry.id   e97e6b46753da4fbaf17f96060a4e240
#
_cell.length_a   1.000
_cell.length_b   1.000
_cell.length_c   1.000
_cell.angle_alpha   90.00
_cell.angle_beta   90.00
_cell.angle_gamma   90.00
#
_symmetry.space_group_name_H-M   'P 1'
#
loop_
_entity.id
_entity.type
_entity.pdbx_description
1 polymer ?
#
loop_
_entity_poly.entity_id
_entity_poly.type
_entity_poly.pdbx_seq_one_letter_code
_entity_poly.pdbx_strand_id
1 'polypeptide(L)'
;IATAFLAAEPAMTQRLLRARKTLRAADADMRVPDPDQLADRLAEVLAVVYLVFNEGYLASAGRQPARRDLAAQAVSLTRLLHQLMPREPEVLGLLALLLLHESRAATRFDGWGRLVRLADQDRSRWNRELIAEANGLLDRALTQRASGPYQVQAAIAALHAEAPDYEHTDWRQIRILYDRLQELTPSPVVLLNRAVATRYVVGPEAALAETTPLGADLDGYRLFHALRAGLLAGLGRDDEAREASERALALAGNPAERELLARRLSF
;
A
#
# COMPACT_ATOMS: atom_id res chain seq x y z
N ILE A 1 -6.40 12.06 -0.35
CA ILE A 1 -5.08 12.64 -0.69
C ILE A 1 -4.30 12.94 0.60
N ALA A 2 -4.85 13.73 1.54
CA ALA A 2 -4.14 14.12 2.77
C ALA A 2 -3.55 12.91 3.53
N THR A 3 -4.35 11.88 3.76
CA THR A 3 -3.95 10.64 4.42
C THR A 3 -2.78 9.93 3.72
N ALA A 4 -2.78 9.91 2.39
CA ALA A 4 -1.72 9.29 1.60
C ALA A 4 -0.37 10.02 1.69
N PHE A 5 -0.40 11.31 2.03
CA PHE A 5 0.80 12.14 2.23
C PHE A 5 1.13 12.38 3.71
N LEU A 6 0.47 11.69 4.63
CA LEU A 6 0.61 11.89 6.09
C LEU A 6 0.45 13.38 6.48
N ALA A 7 -0.40 14.11 5.78
CA ALA A 7 -0.59 15.55 5.95
C ALA A 7 -1.94 15.86 6.57
N ALA A 8 -2.01 16.95 7.35
CA ALA A 8 -3.28 17.47 7.85
C ALA A 8 -4.17 17.94 6.69
N GLU A 9 -5.48 17.66 6.75
CA GLU A 9 -6.44 18.03 5.70
C GLU A 9 -6.41 19.53 5.35
N PRO A 10 -6.35 20.48 6.31
CA PRO A 10 -6.27 21.90 5.98
C PRO A 10 -4.98 22.25 5.20
N ALA A 11 -3.83 21.64 5.57
CA ALA A 11 -2.58 21.89 4.87
C ALA A 11 -2.62 21.34 3.43
N MET A 12 -3.20 20.17 3.23
CA MET A 12 -3.38 19.59 1.89
C MET A 12 -4.35 20.41 1.05
N THR A 13 -5.44 20.88 1.62
CA THR A 13 -6.40 21.79 0.95
C THR A 13 -5.70 23.05 0.45
N GLN A 14 -4.87 23.68 1.26
CA GLN A 14 -4.08 24.84 0.88
C GLN A 14 -3.07 24.55 -0.24
N ARG A 15 -2.42 23.37 -0.20
CA ARG A 15 -1.50 22.92 -1.26
C ARG A 15 -2.24 22.75 -2.60
N LEU A 16 -3.41 22.13 -2.58
CA LEU A 16 -4.24 21.92 -3.78
C LEU A 16 -4.78 23.24 -4.35
N LEU A 17 -5.20 24.17 -3.50
CA LEU A 17 -5.64 25.49 -3.93
C LEU A 17 -4.49 26.27 -4.60
N ARG A 18 -3.29 26.25 -4.01
CA ARG A 18 -2.09 26.88 -4.60
C ARG A 18 -1.74 26.26 -5.94
N ALA A 19 -1.69 24.92 -6.03
CA ALA A 19 -1.41 24.20 -7.27
C ALA A 19 -2.41 24.57 -8.38
N ARG A 20 -3.73 24.60 -8.08
CA ARG A 20 -4.77 25.02 -9.04
C ARG A 20 -4.58 26.48 -9.49
N LYS A 21 -4.22 27.38 -8.58
CA LYS A 21 -3.95 28.77 -8.92
C LYS A 21 -2.75 28.90 -9.85
N THR A 22 -1.67 28.18 -9.57
CA THR A 22 -0.46 28.16 -10.41
C THR A 22 -0.77 27.61 -11.80
N LEU A 23 -1.51 26.50 -11.91
CA LEU A 23 -1.89 25.92 -13.21
C LEU A 23 -2.75 26.89 -14.04
N ARG A 24 -3.70 27.58 -13.40
CA ARG A 24 -4.53 28.60 -14.10
C ARG A 24 -3.72 29.80 -14.55
N ALA A 25 -2.77 30.27 -13.71
CA ALA A 25 -1.94 31.43 -14.05
C ALA A 25 -0.89 31.11 -15.14
N ALA A 26 -0.48 29.87 -15.23
CA ALA A 26 0.48 29.41 -16.23
C ALA A 26 -0.15 29.18 -17.62
N ASP A 27 -1.50 29.36 -17.75
CA ASP A 27 -2.25 29.00 -18.97
C ASP A 27 -1.79 27.61 -19.50
N ALA A 28 -1.73 26.66 -18.58
CA ALA A 28 -1.08 25.38 -18.81
C ALA A 28 -1.78 24.64 -19.95
N ASP A 29 -1.18 24.76 -21.13
CA ASP A 29 -1.61 24.07 -22.32
C ASP A 29 -1.45 22.55 -22.09
N MET A 30 -2.57 21.82 -22.14
CA MET A 30 -2.55 20.36 -22.01
C MET A 30 -2.02 19.72 -23.30
N ARG A 31 -0.76 19.96 -23.61
CA ARG A 31 -0.06 19.28 -24.72
C ARG A 31 0.46 17.94 -24.26
N VAL A 32 0.46 16.99 -25.20
CA VAL A 32 1.25 15.75 -25.02
C VAL A 32 2.71 16.15 -24.90
N PRO A 33 3.43 15.77 -23.83
CA PRO A 33 4.85 16.09 -23.69
C PRO A 33 5.67 15.50 -24.83
N ASP A 34 6.79 16.16 -25.15
CA ASP A 34 7.76 15.58 -26.06
C ASP A 34 8.35 14.27 -25.51
N PRO A 35 8.76 13.34 -26.36
CA PRO A 35 9.23 12.01 -25.93
C PRO A 35 10.36 12.04 -24.88
N ASP A 36 11.23 13.02 -24.91
CA ASP A 36 12.32 13.24 -23.95
C ASP A 36 11.81 13.69 -22.56
N GLN A 37 10.65 14.32 -22.50
CA GLN A 37 10.01 14.76 -21.25
C GLN A 37 9.12 13.67 -20.61
N LEU A 38 8.80 12.61 -21.36
CA LEU A 38 7.90 11.57 -20.88
C LEU A 38 8.48 10.82 -19.67
N ALA A 39 9.78 10.52 -19.71
CA ALA A 39 10.44 9.79 -18.62
C ALA A 39 10.39 10.57 -17.30
N ASP A 40 10.62 11.88 -17.32
CA ASP A 40 10.60 12.74 -16.13
C ASP A 40 9.19 12.86 -15.53
N ARG A 41 8.14 12.76 -16.36
CA ARG A 41 6.75 12.87 -15.91
C ARG A 41 6.12 11.54 -15.56
N LEU A 42 6.72 10.43 -15.95
CA LEU A 42 6.14 9.10 -15.75
C LEU A 42 6.01 8.77 -14.26
N ALA A 43 6.99 9.13 -13.45
CA ALA A 43 6.97 8.86 -12.02
C ALA A 43 5.75 9.50 -11.33
N GLU A 44 5.42 10.76 -11.67
CA GLU A 44 4.25 11.47 -11.15
C GLU A 44 2.94 10.84 -11.66
N VAL A 45 2.89 10.44 -12.93
CA VAL A 45 1.71 9.77 -13.50
C VAL A 45 1.46 8.46 -12.80
N LEU A 46 2.48 7.63 -12.61
CA LEU A 46 2.38 6.35 -11.89
C LEU A 46 1.94 6.57 -10.44
N ALA A 47 2.47 7.59 -9.76
CA ALA A 47 2.07 7.94 -8.40
C ALA A 47 0.59 8.34 -8.32
N VAL A 48 0.09 9.13 -9.26
CA VAL A 48 -1.34 9.50 -9.33
C VAL A 48 -2.21 8.27 -9.56
N VAL A 49 -1.86 7.41 -10.51
CA VAL A 49 -2.61 6.17 -10.80
C VAL A 49 -2.64 5.27 -9.57
N TYR A 50 -1.50 5.11 -8.88
CA TYR A 50 -1.43 4.33 -7.65
C TYR A 50 -2.29 4.91 -6.51
N LEU A 51 -2.34 6.24 -6.37
CA LEU A 51 -3.23 6.89 -5.39
C LEU A 51 -4.72 6.65 -5.71
N VAL A 52 -5.10 6.70 -7.00
CA VAL A 52 -6.48 6.37 -7.43
C VAL A 52 -6.81 4.91 -7.10
N PHE A 53 -5.87 4.00 -7.38
CA PHE A 53 -6.04 2.58 -7.02
C PHE A 53 -6.22 2.38 -5.52
N ASN A 54 -5.37 2.99 -4.69
CA ASN A 54 -5.45 2.85 -3.23
C ASN A 54 -6.78 3.34 -2.67
N GLU A 55 -7.33 4.46 -3.18
CA GLU A 55 -8.66 4.94 -2.79
C GLU A 55 -9.76 3.98 -3.27
N GLY A 56 -9.58 3.35 -4.44
CA GLY A 56 -10.48 2.31 -4.94
C GLY A 56 -10.41 1.02 -4.13
N TYR A 57 -9.20 0.66 -3.72
CA TYR A 57 -8.92 -0.58 -2.99
C TYR A 57 -9.39 -0.54 -1.53
N LEU A 58 -9.23 0.59 -0.86
CA LEU A 58 -9.77 0.86 0.48
C LEU A 58 -10.04 2.36 0.61
N ALA A 59 -11.30 2.72 0.63
CA ALA A 59 -11.70 4.12 0.68
C ALA A 59 -11.23 4.79 1.99
N SER A 60 -10.63 5.97 1.87
CA SER A 60 -10.14 6.73 3.02
C SER A 60 -11.27 7.27 3.90
N ALA A 61 -12.47 7.47 3.32
CA ALA A 61 -13.66 7.97 4.00
C ALA A 61 -14.93 7.53 3.25
N GLY A 62 -16.10 7.76 3.87
CA GLY A 62 -17.41 7.46 3.28
C GLY A 62 -18.03 6.16 3.77
N ARG A 63 -19.22 5.82 3.26
CA ARG A 63 -20.00 4.65 3.72
C ARG A 63 -19.56 3.36 3.04
N GLN A 64 -19.01 3.45 1.82
CA GLN A 64 -18.53 2.28 1.09
C GLN A 64 -17.06 2.03 1.45
N PRO A 65 -16.70 0.82 1.88
CA PRO A 65 -15.33 0.51 2.30
C PRO A 65 -14.34 0.42 1.12
N ALA A 66 -14.83 0.24 -0.10
CA ALA A 66 -14.02 0.21 -1.33
C ALA A 66 -14.78 0.85 -2.49
N ARG A 67 -14.06 1.48 -3.39
CA ARG A 67 -14.52 2.08 -4.64
C ARG A 67 -13.97 1.27 -5.81
N ARG A 68 -14.56 0.10 -6.08
CA ARG A 68 -14.09 -0.83 -7.11
C ARG A 68 -14.02 -0.19 -8.51
N ASP A 69 -14.87 0.77 -8.79
CA ASP A 69 -14.85 1.59 -10.00
C ASP A 69 -13.50 2.30 -10.19
N LEU A 70 -12.97 2.91 -9.13
CA LEU A 70 -11.67 3.59 -9.17
C LEU A 70 -10.49 2.60 -9.32
N ALA A 71 -10.54 1.46 -8.61
CA ALA A 71 -9.52 0.44 -8.75
C ALA A 71 -9.47 -0.12 -10.19
N ALA A 72 -10.63 -0.43 -10.78
CA ALA A 72 -10.73 -0.89 -12.15
C ALA A 72 -10.24 0.16 -13.16
N GLN A 73 -10.55 1.44 -12.95
CA GLN A 73 -10.03 2.54 -13.78
C GLN A 73 -8.51 2.64 -13.70
N ALA A 74 -7.92 2.53 -12.51
CA ALA A 74 -6.47 2.57 -12.34
C ALA A 74 -5.79 1.41 -13.06
N VAL A 75 -6.33 0.19 -12.96
CA VAL A 75 -5.83 -0.98 -13.71
C VAL A 75 -5.92 -0.73 -15.23
N SER A 76 -7.06 -0.22 -15.72
CA SER A 76 -7.25 0.06 -17.14
C SER A 76 -6.27 1.12 -17.66
N LEU A 77 -6.04 2.19 -16.89
CA LEU A 77 -5.05 3.23 -17.22
C LEU A 77 -3.63 2.66 -17.24
N THR A 78 -3.27 1.79 -16.29
CA THR A 78 -1.93 1.19 -16.26
C THR A 78 -1.74 0.20 -17.42
N ARG A 79 -2.79 -0.54 -17.81
CA ARG A 79 -2.76 -1.38 -19.02
C ARG A 79 -2.54 -0.54 -20.29
N LEU A 80 -3.20 0.62 -20.40
CA LEU A 80 -2.97 1.55 -21.51
C LEU A 80 -1.53 2.08 -21.50
N LEU A 81 -1.01 2.49 -20.35
CA LEU A 81 0.39 2.89 -20.23
C LEU A 81 1.34 1.77 -20.66
N HIS A 82 1.05 0.51 -20.27
CA HIS A 82 1.84 -0.63 -20.70
C HIS A 82 1.80 -0.86 -22.23
N GLN A 83 0.67 -0.62 -22.87
CA GLN A 83 0.57 -0.70 -24.35
C GLN A 83 1.40 0.39 -25.04
N LEU A 84 1.41 1.61 -24.47
CA LEU A 84 2.16 2.74 -25.01
C LEU A 84 3.66 2.66 -24.69
N MET A 85 4.04 2.07 -23.55
CA MET A 85 5.40 1.98 -23.04
C MET A 85 5.71 0.53 -22.60
N PRO A 86 5.76 -0.44 -23.53
CA PRO A 86 5.78 -1.88 -23.20
C PRO A 86 7.08 -2.37 -22.55
N ARG A 87 8.12 -1.55 -22.62
CA ARG A 87 9.46 -1.83 -22.06
C ARG A 87 9.77 -1.04 -20.81
N GLU A 88 8.86 -0.17 -20.34
CA GLU A 88 9.11 0.66 -19.17
C GLU A 88 8.97 -0.18 -17.88
N PRO A 89 10.08 -0.39 -17.12
CA PRO A 89 10.10 -1.33 -16.00
C PRO A 89 9.10 -0.95 -14.88
N GLU A 90 8.96 0.34 -14.59
CA GLU A 90 8.06 0.81 -13.52
C GLU A 90 6.58 0.76 -13.93
N VAL A 91 6.27 0.85 -15.22
CA VAL A 91 4.90 0.59 -15.70
C VAL A 91 4.55 -0.91 -15.55
N LEU A 92 5.50 -1.80 -15.88
CA LEU A 92 5.35 -3.24 -15.64
C LEU A 92 5.19 -3.53 -14.15
N GLY A 93 6.03 -2.91 -13.31
CA GLY A 93 5.98 -3.04 -11.85
C GLY A 93 4.67 -2.57 -11.26
N LEU A 94 4.18 -1.38 -11.65
CA LEU A 94 2.89 -0.88 -11.17
C LEU A 94 1.75 -1.78 -11.63
N LEU A 95 1.70 -2.19 -12.90
CA LEU A 95 0.64 -3.08 -13.36
C LEU A 95 0.63 -4.40 -12.58
N ALA A 96 1.79 -5.02 -12.39
CA ALA A 96 1.92 -6.23 -11.57
C ALA A 96 1.40 -6.02 -10.14
N LEU A 97 1.77 -4.92 -9.50
CA LEU A 97 1.32 -4.57 -8.15
C LEU A 97 -0.20 -4.46 -8.07
N LEU A 98 -0.81 -3.74 -9.02
CA LEU A 98 -2.26 -3.56 -9.05
C LEU A 98 -2.99 -4.88 -9.27
N LEU A 99 -2.50 -5.75 -10.18
CA LEU A 99 -3.08 -7.06 -10.46
C LEU A 99 -2.98 -8.00 -9.26
N LEU A 100 -1.84 -8.02 -8.54
CA LEU A 100 -1.67 -8.81 -7.31
C LEU A 100 -2.63 -8.35 -6.21
N HIS A 101 -2.86 -7.05 -6.08
CA HIS A 101 -3.86 -6.56 -5.14
C HIS A 101 -5.29 -6.90 -5.59
N GLU A 102 -5.62 -6.78 -6.87
CA GLU A 102 -6.94 -7.11 -7.40
C GLU A 102 -7.22 -8.62 -7.35
N SER A 103 -6.20 -9.46 -7.46
CA SER A 103 -6.35 -10.92 -7.40
C SER A 103 -7.06 -11.41 -6.13
N ARG A 104 -6.92 -10.68 -5.02
CA ARG A 104 -7.51 -11.01 -3.72
C ARG A 104 -8.76 -10.19 -3.37
N ALA A 105 -9.26 -9.38 -4.31
CA ALA A 105 -10.40 -8.47 -4.06
C ALA A 105 -11.66 -9.19 -3.55
N ALA A 106 -11.91 -10.43 -4.01
CA ALA A 106 -13.07 -11.24 -3.62
C ALA A 106 -13.02 -11.73 -2.15
N THR A 107 -11.84 -11.73 -1.50
CA THR A 107 -11.65 -12.23 -0.14
C THR A 107 -11.35 -11.14 0.88
N ARG A 108 -11.27 -9.88 0.43
CA ARG A 108 -11.00 -8.75 1.32
C ARG A 108 -12.12 -8.36 2.26
N PHE A 109 -13.33 -8.69 1.86
CA PHE A 109 -14.53 -8.45 2.66
C PHE A 109 -15.30 -9.77 2.79
N ASP A 110 -15.84 -10.00 3.98
CA ASP A 110 -16.71 -11.16 4.21
C ASP A 110 -18.13 -10.93 3.65
N GLY A 111 -19.02 -11.91 3.83
CA GLY A 111 -20.41 -11.85 3.36
C GLY A 111 -21.26 -10.73 3.99
N TRP A 112 -20.80 -10.12 5.07
CA TRP A 112 -21.42 -8.97 5.72
C TRP A 112 -20.76 -7.63 5.37
N GLY A 113 -19.77 -7.63 4.48
CA GLY A 113 -19.02 -6.43 4.06
C GLY A 113 -17.94 -5.99 5.06
N ARG A 114 -17.55 -6.84 6.03
CA ARG A 114 -16.51 -6.53 7.00
C ARG A 114 -15.13 -6.85 6.44
N LEU A 115 -14.17 -5.99 6.76
CA LEU A 115 -12.78 -6.16 6.30
C LEU A 115 -12.15 -7.44 6.90
N VAL A 116 -11.53 -8.25 6.04
CA VAL A 116 -10.80 -9.48 6.38
C VAL A 116 -9.29 -9.22 6.30
N ARG A 117 -8.54 -9.57 7.37
CA ARG A 117 -7.08 -9.42 7.37
C ARG A 117 -6.45 -10.36 6.35
N LEU A 118 -5.28 -9.99 5.85
CA LEU A 118 -4.52 -10.81 4.89
C LEU A 118 -4.27 -12.25 5.41
N ALA A 119 -4.01 -12.37 6.72
CA ALA A 119 -3.79 -13.67 7.36
C ALA A 119 -5.04 -14.57 7.35
N ASP A 120 -6.23 -13.97 7.34
CA ASP A 120 -7.51 -14.67 7.45
C ASP A 120 -8.19 -14.84 6.07
N GLN A 121 -7.57 -14.36 4.99
CA GLN A 121 -8.14 -14.48 3.64
C GLN A 121 -7.97 -15.90 3.09
N ASP A 122 -9.04 -16.43 2.52
CA ASP A 122 -9.01 -17.71 1.79
C ASP A 122 -8.28 -17.55 0.45
N ARG A 123 -7.03 -17.98 0.42
CA ARG A 123 -6.16 -17.89 -0.78
C ARG A 123 -6.61 -18.79 -1.93
N SER A 124 -7.43 -19.82 -1.67
CA SER A 124 -7.98 -20.67 -2.73
C SER A 124 -8.92 -19.90 -3.65
N ARG A 125 -9.49 -18.80 -3.16
CA ARG A 125 -10.42 -17.92 -3.90
C ARG A 125 -9.71 -16.73 -4.59
N TRP A 126 -8.38 -16.64 -4.48
CA TRP A 126 -7.63 -15.61 -5.19
C TRP A 126 -7.57 -15.91 -6.68
N ASN A 127 -7.66 -14.87 -7.49
CA ASN A 127 -7.64 -15.02 -8.96
C ASN A 127 -6.23 -15.41 -9.45
N ARG A 128 -6.06 -16.68 -9.82
CA ARG A 128 -4.78 -17.26 -10.26
C ARG A 128 -4.32 -16.72 -11.61
N GLU A 129 -5.23 -16.30 -12.48
CA GLU A 129 -4.90 -15.72 -13.78
C GLU A 129 -4.24 -14.35 -13.61
N LEU A 130 -4.80 -13.51 -12.72
CA LEU A 130 -4.18 -12.20 -12.40
C LEU A 130 -2.82 -12.36 -11.73
N ILE A 131 -2.64 -13.36 -10.86
CA ILE A 131 -1.35 -13.64 -10.23
C ILE A 131 -0.33 -14.08 -11.28
N ALA A 132 -0.70 -14.99 -12.19
CA ALA A 132 0.19 -15.45 -13.25
C ALA A 132 0.57 -14.32 -14.23
N GLU A 133 -0.40 -13.47 -14.60
CA GLU A 133 -0.13 -12.28 -15.41
C GLU A 133 0.86 -11.34 -14.73
N ALA A 134 0.66 -11.05 -13.44
CA ALA A 134 1.52 -10.17 -12.66
C ALA A 134 2.96 -10.71 -12.55
N ASN A 135 3.12 -12.01 -12.31
CA ASN A 135 4.43 -12.64 -12.25
C ASN A 135 5.15 -12.55 -13.61
N GLY A 136 4.46 -12.78 -14.71
CA GLY A 136 5.02 -12.62 -16.06
C GLY A 136 5.46 -11.17 -16.36
N LEU A 137 4.75 -10.17 -15.81
CA LEU A 137 5.15 -8.76 -15.91
C LEU A 137 6.42 -8.47 -15.08
N LEU A 138 6.51 -9.01 -13.86
CA LEU A 138 7.69 -8.89 -13.00
C LEU A 138 8.91 -9.53 -13.62
N ASP A 139 8.79 -10.74 -14.18
CA ASP A 139 9.89 -11.41 -14.87
C ASP A 139 10.43 -10.55 -16.02
N ARG A 140 9.53 -9.97 -16.80
CA ARG A 140 9.90 -9.07 -17.90
C ARG A 140 10.58 -7.78 -17.39
N ALA A 141 10.11 -7.20 -16.29
CA ALA A 141 10.72 -6.03 -15.69
C ALA A 141 12.13 -6.33 -15.18
N LEU A 142 12.34 -7.49 -14.55
CA LEU A 142 13.64 -7.92 -14.03
C LEU A 142 14.70 -8.08 -15.13
N THR A 143 14.31 -8.49 -16.35
CA THR A 143 15.25 -8.61 -17.47
C THR A 143 15.90 -7.28 -17.84
N GLN A 144 15.28 -6.16 -17.50
CA GLN A 144 15.76 -4.81 -17.85
C GLN A 144 16.80 -4.25 -16.87
N ARG A 145 17.01 -4.94 -15.72
CA ARG A 145 17.99 -4.58 -14.69
C ARG A 145 17.88 -3.14 -14.17
N ALA A 146 16.70 -2.55 -14.27
CA ALA A 146 16.37 -1.21 -13.79
C ALA A 146 15.29 -1.34 -12.70
N SER A 147 15.71 -1.70 -11.48
CA SER A 147 14.83 -1.90 -10.35
C SER A 147 14.30 -0.58 -9.82
N GLY A 148 12.98 -0.43 -9.76
CA GLY A 148 12.29 0.72 -9.19
C GLY A 148 11.30 0.35 -8.09
N PRO A 149 10.70 1.36 -7.42
CA PRO A 149 9.88 1.15 -6.23
C PRO A 149 8.62 0.32 -6.49
N TYR A 150 7.96 0.44 -7.64
CA TYR A 150 6.76 -0.36 -7.92
C TYR A 150 7.08 -1.82 -8.18
N GLN A 151 8.21 -2.12 -8.84
CA GLN A 151 8.69 -3.50 -9.02
C GLN A 151 8.96 -4.16 -7.66
N VAL A 152 9.63 -3.46 -6.74
CA VAL A 152 9.92 -4.00 -5.40
C VAL A 152 8.64 -4.22 -4.60
N GLN A 153 7.69 -3.28 -4.65
CA GLN A 153 6.37 -3.46 -4.00
C GLN A 153 5.58 -4.62 -4.62
N ALA A 154 5.63 -4.79 -5.94
CA ALA A 154 5.00 -5.91 -6.61
C ALA A 154 5.64 -7.24 -6.24
N ALA A 155 6.98 -7.31 -6.12
CA ALA A 155 7.66 -8.51 -5.65
C ALA A 155 7.25 -8.89 -4.22
N ILE A 156 7.10 -7.93 -3.30
CA ILE A 156 6.56 -8.17 -1.96
C ILE A 156 5.13 -8.75 -2.04
N ALA A 157 4.28 -8.18 -2.88
CA ALA A 157 2.92 -8.66 -3.06
C ALA A 157 2.87 -10.07 -3.70
N ALA A 158 3.80 -10.38 -4.61
CA ALA A 158 3.94 -11.70 -5.24
C ALA A 158 4.31 -12.78 -4.21
N LEU A 159 5.25 -12.50 -3.30
CA LEU A 159 5.60 -13.43 -2.21
C LEU A 159 4.40 -13.79 -1.32
N HIS A 160 3.51 -12.84 -1.08
CA HIS A 160 2.24 -13.14 -0.41
C HIS A 160 1.29 -13.97 -1.28
N ALA A 161 1.26 -13.74 -2.58
CA ALA A 161 0.35 -14.42 -3.49
C ALA A 161 0.77 -15.86 -3.83
N GLU A 162 2.07 -16.14 -3.80
CA GLU A 162 2.67 -17.44 -4.09
C GLU A 162 2.65 -18.38 -2.88
N ALA A 163 2.72 -17.84 -1.67
CA ALA A 163 2.70 -18.63 -0.46
C ALA A 163 1.36 -19.39 -0.32
N PRO A 164 1.37 -20.67 0.06
CA PRO A 164 0.15 -21.46 0.21
C PRO A 164 -0.79 -20.89 1.28
N ASP A 165 -0.23 -20.33 2.34
CA ASP A 165 -0.94 -19.64 3.42
C ASP A 165 -0.08 -18.51 4.00
N TYR A 166 -0.59 -17.87 5.06
CA TYR A 166 0.08 -16.74 5.68
C TYR A 166 1.34 -17.14 6.46
N GLU A 167 1.38 -18.31 7.04
CA GLU A 167 2.48 -18.81 7.88
C GLU A 167 3.70 -19.19 7.02
N HIS A 168 3.45 -19.70 5.80
CA HIS A 168 4.49 -20.06 4.84
C HIS A 168 4.94 -18.91 3.94
N THR A 169 4.53 -17.68 4.24
CA THR A 169 5.03 -16.49 3.53
C THR A 169 6.53 -16.31 3.80
N ASP A 170 7.33 -16.05 2.75
CA ASP A 170 8.77 -15.77 2.91
C ASP A 170 9.02 -14.37 3.48
N TRP A 171 8.83 -14.26 4.80
CA TRP A 171 9.03 -13.02 5.54
C TRP A 171 10.47 -12.53 5.49
N ARG A 172 11.44 -13.43 5.34
CA ARG A 172 12.85 -13.07 5.23
C ARG A 172 13.11 -12.31 3.93
N GLN A 173 12.61 -12.82 2.82
CA GLN A 173 12.73 -12.14 1.53
C GLN A 173 11.94 -10.84 1.51
N ILE A 174 10.73 -10.81 2.06
CA ILE A 174 9.93 -9.58 2.22
C ILE A 174 10.72 -8.51 2.99
N ARG A 175 11.40 -8.86 4.08
CA ARG A 175 12.20 -7.92 4.85
C ARG A 175 13.34 -7.33 4.02
N ILE A 176 14.06 -8.16 3.26
CA ILE A 176 15.13 -7.72 2.34
C ILE A 176 14.58 -6.76 1.27
N LEU A 177 13.41 -7.07 0.72
CA LEU A 177 12.77 -6.19 -0.26
C LEU A 177 12.34 -4.85 0.35
N TYR A 178 11.93 -4.81 1.61
CA TYR A 178 11.68 -3.53 2.30
C TYR A 178 12.96 -2.74 2.56
N ASP A 179 14.10 -3.39 2.85
CA ASP A 179 15.40 -2.70 2.91
C ASP A 179 15.70 -2.04 1.54
N ARG A 180 15.51 -2.78 0.45
CA ARG A 180 15.69 -2.22 -0.91
C ARG A 180 14.69 -1.10 -1.22
N LEU A 181 13.43 -1.23 -0.82
CA LEU A 181 12.42 -0.18 -1.03
C LEU A 181 12.77 1.11 -0.25
N GLN A 182 13.32 0.97 0.96
CA GLN A 182 13.77 2.10 1.76
C GLN A 182 14.94 2.85 1.11
N GLU A 183 15.86 2.15 0.42
CA GLU A 183 16.92 2.79 -0.37
C GLU A 183 16.36 3.59 -1.56
N LEU A 184 15.36 3.02 -2.26
CA LEU A 184 14.75 3.65 -3.45
C LEU A 184 13.81 4.79 -3.11
N THR A 185 13.04 4.65 -2.04
CA THR A 185 12.01 5.61 -1.62
C THR A 185 11.95 5.67 -0.10
N PRO A 186 12.87 6.43 0.55
CA PRO A 186 12.90 6.57 1.99
C PRO A 186 11.55 7.06 2.54
N SER A 187 10.96 6.28 3.47
CA SER A 187 9.67 6.62 4.06
C SER A 187 9.48 5.95 5.41
N PRO A 188 8.93 6.65 6.42
CA PRO A 188 8.59 6.04 7.70
C PRO A 188 7.53 4.93 7.55
N VAL A 189 6.66 4.98 6.51
CA VAL A 189 5.69 3.91 6.21
C VAL A 189 6.40 2.65 5.68
N VAL A 190 7.45 2.79 4.89
CA VAL A 190 8.26 1.65 4.43
C VAL A 190 8.92 0.96 5.62
N LEU A 191 9.50 1.73 6.54
CA LEU A 191 10.09 1.19 7.77
C LEU A 191 9.05 0.53 8.68
N LEU A 192 7.85 1.09 8.79
CA LEU A 192 6.74 0.48 9.52
C LEU A 192 6.36 -0.88 8.93
N ASN A 193 6.24 -0.98 7.61
CA ASN A 193 5.92 -2.22 6.93
C ASN A 193 7.06 -3.24 7.03
N ARG A 194 8.34 -2.78 7.03
CA ARG A 194 9.50 -3.62 7.31
C ARG A 194 9.41 -4.24 8.70
N ALA A 195 9.01 -3.47 9.72
CA ALA A 195 8.84 -3.95 11.08
C ALA A 195 7.80 -5.10 11.18
N VAL A 196 6.78 -5.11 10.30
CA VAL A 196 5.88 -6.27 10.20
C VAL A 196 6.66 -7.53 9.81
N ALA A 197 7.52 -7.48 8.80
CA ALA A 197 8.34 -8.62 8.41
C ALA A 197 9.37 -9.00 9.50
N THR A 198 9.96 -8.01 10.16
CA THR A 198 10.90 -8.22 11.29
C THR A 198 10.25 -9.02 12.42
N ARG A 199 8.96 -8.81 12.70
CA ARG A 199 8.22 -9.60 13.70
C ARG A 199 8.32 -11.11 13.44
N TYR A 200 8.22 -11.53 12.17
CA TYR A 200 8.23 -12.95 11.79
C TYR A 200 9.64 -13.52 11.63
N VAL A 201 10.65 -12.69 11.34
CA VAL A 201 12.04 -13.12 11.10
C VAL A 201 12.87 -13.10 12.38
N VAL A 202 12.70 -12.09 13.21
CA VAL A 202 13.55 -11.83 14.39
C VAL A 202 12.73 -11.92 15.69
N GLY A 203 11.48 -11.48 15.67
CA GLY A 203 10.61 -11.50 16.83
C GLY A 203 9.94 -10.16 17.13
N PRO A 204 8.94 -10.16 18.03
CA PRO A 204 8.15 -8.97 18.33
C PRO A 204 8.93 -7.86 19.03
N GLU A 205 9.93 -8.19 19.87
CA GLU A 205 10.78 -7.19 20.56
C GLU A 205 11.56 -6.35 19.55
N ALA A 206 12.22 -7.02 18.58
CA ALA A 206 12.99 -6.34 17.54
C ALA A 206 12.09 -5.47 16.66
N ALA A 207 10.92 -5.99 16.28
CA ALA A 207 9.94 -5.24 15.53
C ALA A 207 9.43 -4.00 16.29
N LEU A 208 9.16 -4.12 17.60
CA LEU A 208 8.73 -3.02 18.44
C LEU A 208 9.83 -1.94 18.53
N ALA A 209 11.09 -2.35 18.69
CA ALA A 209 12.24 -1.43 18.71
C ALA A 209 12.35 -0.64 17.40
N GLU A 210 12.15 -1.29 16.23
CA GLU A 210 12.13 -0.61 14.92
C GLU A 210 11.01 0.44 14.80
N THR A 211 9.88 0.26 15.49
CA THR A 211 8.78 1.24 15.44
C THR A 211 9.01 2.47 16.31
N THR A 212 9.87 2.39 17.34
CA THR A 212 10.04 3.46 18.32
C THR A 212 10.48 4.79 17.71
N PRO A 213 11.50 4.86 16.82
CA PRO A 213 11.92 6.13 16.20
C PRO A 213 10.88 6.71 15.22
N LEU A 214 9.88 5.92 14.80
CA LEU A 214 8.87 6.35 13.84
C LEU A 214 7.72 7.14 14.50
N GLY A 215 7.68 7.21 15.83
CA GLY A 215 6.58 7.81 16.59
C GLY A 215 6.31 9.27 16.22
N ALA A 216 7.36 10.08 16.04
CA ALA A 216 7.22 11.49 15.68
C ALA A 216 6.54 11.70 14.31
N ASP A 217 6.86 10.86 13.34
CA ASP A 217 6.34 10.97 11.97
C ASP A 217 4.98 10.30 11.79
N LEU A 218 4.70 9.26 12.58
CA LEU A 218 3.54 8.36 12.39
C LEU A 218 2.51 8.42 13.53
N ASP A 219 2.58 9.39 14.48
CA ASP A 219 1.60 9.49 15.56
C ASP A 219 0.16 9.66 15.06
N GLY A 220 -0.03 10.36 13.94
CA GLY A 220 -1.32 10.50 13.27
C GLY A 220 -1.71 9.31 12.36
N TYR A 221 -0.90 8.26 12.27
CA TYR A 221 -1.11 7.16 11.35
C TYR A 221 -1.62 5.91 12.06
N ARG A 222 -2.89 5.58 11.86
CA ARG A 222 -3.58 4.50 12.59
C ARG A 222 -2.87 3.13 12.52
N LEU A 223 -2.23 2.78 11.38
CA LEU A 223 -1.55 1.49 11.22
C LEU A 223 -0.29 1.38 12.06
N PHE A 224 0.35 2.50 12.38
CA PHE A 224 1.45 2.55 13.33
C PHE A 224 1.00 2.06 14.71
N HIS A 225 -0.08 2.61 15.23
CA HIS A 225 -0.63 2.20 16.53
C HIS A 225 -1.19 0.77 16.49
N ALA A 226 -1.84 0.37 15.39
CA ALA A 226 -2.36 -0.98 15.23
C ALA A 226 -1.25 -2.05 15.21
N LEU A 227 -0.09 -1.76 14.58
CA LEU A 227 1.07 -2.65 14.61
C LEU A 227 1.64 -2.73 16.03
N ARG A 228 1.88 -1.59 16.67
CA ARG A 228 2.41 -1.54 18.04
C ARG A 228 1.51 -2.30 19.02
N ALA A 229 0.19 -2.11 18.93
CA ALA A 229 -0.76 -2.85 19.75
C ALA A 229 -0.59 -4.37 19.60
N GLY A 230 -0.47 -4.86 18.36
CA GLY A 230 -0.26 -6.29 18.11
C GLY A 230 1.10 -6.81 18.57
N LEU A 231 2.15 -6.00 18.52
CA LEU A 231 3.47 -6.35 19.03
C LEU A 231 3.49 -6.38 20.56
N LEU A 232 2.93 -5.37 21.22
CA LEU A 232 2.85 -5.25 22.67
C LEU A 232 2.01 -6.39 23.29
N ALA A 233 0.87 -6.73 22.69
CA ALA A 233 0.05 -7.87 23.12
C ALA A 233 0.82 -9.19 22.98
N GLY A 234 1.58 -9.38 21.89
CA GLY A 234 2.45 -10.54 21.70
C GLY A 234 3.59 -10.65 22.73
N LEU A 235 3.91 -9.56 23.42
CA LEU A 235 4.92 -9.47 24.49
C LEU A 235 4.31 -9.51 25.91
N GLY A 236 2.97 -9.68 26.04
CA GLY A 236 2.27 -9.66 27.31
C GLY A 236 2.20 -8.26 27.96
N ARG A 237 2.43 -7.18 27.19
CA ARG A 237 2.35 -5.79 27.66
C ARG A 237 0.93 -5.25 27.43
N ASP A 238 -0.05 -5.85 28.11
CA ASP A 238 -1.47 -5.68 27.80
C ASP A 238 -2.01 -4.27 27.96
N ASP A 239 -1.56 -3.52 28.98
CA ASP A 239 -2.01 -2.12 29.20
C ASP A 239 -1.55 -1.21 28.08
N GLU A 240 -0.29 -1.34 27.64
CA GLU A 240 0.25 -0.55 26.54
C GLU A 240 -0.37 -0.99 25.19
N ALA A 241 -0.67 -2.27 25.02
CA ALA A 241 -1.38 -2.79 23.85
C ALA A 241 -2.78 -2.21 23.73
N ARG A 242 -3.50 -2.07 24.87
CA ARG A 242 -4.83 -1.46 24.94
C ARG A 242 -4.77 0.02 24.55
N GLU A 243 -3.85 0.80 25.13
CA GLU A 243 -3.66 2.21 24.81
C GLU A 243 -3.38 2.41 23.32
N ALA A 244 -2.46 1.64 22.76
CA ALA A 244 -2.15 1.68 21.33
C ALA A 244 -3.36 1.30 20.46
N SER A 245 -4.16 0.33 20.86
CA SER A 245 -5.39 -0.08 20.16
C SER A 245 -6.46 1.01 20.16
N GLU A 246 -6.65 1.67 21.31
CA GLU A 246 -7.59 2.81 21.44
C GLU A 246 -7.16 3.97 20.55
N ARG A 247 -5.84 4.26 20.50
CA ARG A 247 -5.31 5.29 19.60
C ARG A 247 -5.52 4.94 18.14
N ALA A 248 -5.28 3.68 17.74
CA ALA A 248 -5.55 3.21 16.38
C ALA A 248 -7.03 3.38 16.01
N LEU A 249 -7.94 3.02 16.92
CA LEU A 249 -9.39 3.13 16.73
C LEU A 249 -9.84 4.59 16.59
N ALA A 250 -9.29 5.49 17.41
CA ALA A 250 -9.59 6.93 17.34
C ALA A 250 -9.19 7.55 16.00
N LEU A 251 -8.14 7.03 15.35
CA LEU A 251 -7.64 7.49 14.06
C LEU A 251 -8.30 6.81 12.85
N ALA A 252 -9.17 5.83 13.06
CA ALA A 252 -9.82 5.10 11.96
C ALA A 252 -10.90 5.97 11.29
N GLY A 253 -10.69 6.29 10.01
CA GLY A 253 -11.62 7.08 9.20
C GLY A 253 -12.71 6.28 8.50
N ASN A 254 -12.43 5.01 8.17
CA ASN A 254 -13.34 4.13 7.45
C ASN A 254 -14.11 3.22 8.43
N PRO A 255 -15.45 3.07 8.30
CA PRO A 255 -16.24 2.22 9.17
C PRO A 255 -15.79 0.75 9.25
N ALA A 256 -15.38 0.16 8.11
CA ALA A 256 -14.92 -1.23 8.07
C ALA A 256 -13.59 -1.43 8.81
N GLU A 257 -12.67 -0.45 8.72
CA GLU A 257 -11.43 -0.46 9.50
C GLU A 257 -11.71 -0.28 11.00
N ARG A 258 -12.61 0.63 11.35
CA ARG A 258 -13.01 0.85 12.75
C ARG A 258 -13.58 -0.42 13.35
N GLU A 259 -14.44 -1.13 12.63
CA GLU A 259 -15.00 -2.40 13.07
C GLU A 259 -13.94 -3.48 13.25
N LEU A 260 -12.96 -3.55 12.29
CA LEU A 260 -11.84 -4.49 12.40
C LEU A 260 -10.99 -4.22 13.66
N LEU A 261 -10.68 -2.95 13.94
CA LEU A 261 -9.89 -2.55 15.10
C LEU A 261 -10.67 -2.77 16.41
N ALA A 262 -11.96 -2.45 16.45
CA ALA A 262 -12.82 -2.66 17.62
C ALA A 262 -12.90 -4.14 18.02
N ARG A 263 -13.00 -5.05 17.05
CA ARG A 263 -12.97 -6.50 17.31
C ARG A 263 -11.66 -6.99 17.97
N ARG A 264 -10.56 -6.26 17.81
CA ARG A 264 -9.27 -6.59 18.47
C ARG A 264 -9.19 -6.13 19.92
N LEU A 265 -10.03 -5.18 20.32
CA LEU A 265 -10.13 -4.69 21.71
C LEU A 265 -11.05 -5.59 22.57
N SER A 266 -11.86 -6.45 21.94
CA SER A 266 -12.86 -7.28 22.62
C SER A 266 -12.31 -8.66 23.07
N PHE A 267 -10.99 -8.88 23.00
CA PHE A 267 -10.34 -10.12 23.43
C PHE A 267 -9.32 -9.87 24.53
#